data_8e2cd3e12ce50e93b12181fdc9ad7f78
#
_entry.id   8e2cd3e12ce50e93b12181fdc9ad7f78
#
_cell.length_a   1.000
_cell.length_b   1.000
_cell.length_c   1.000
_cell.angle_alpha   90.00
_cell.angle_beta   90.00
_cell.angle_gamma   90.00
#
_symmetry.space_group_name_H-M   'P 1'
#
loop_
_entity.id
_entity.type
_entity.pdbx_description
1 polymer ?
#
loop_
_entity_poly.entity_id
_entity_poly.type
_entity_poly.pdbx_seq_one_letter_code
_entity_poly.pdbx_strand_id
1 'polypeptide(L)'
;SYGKGTVQTVIRLPNEGEITLTWSRLVAPSGFVLHGLGVMPNICTSGLIAGDEKSVARALGRAEKDAATLAAWRRAGLADEKRSQKLRSSCPAEANENAGIETEVALRLLREPSLFQRTLARSAATAEARR
;
A
#
# COMPACT_ATOMS: atom_id res chain seq x y z
N SER A 1 3.46 -1.66 -0.03
CA SER A 1 4.87 -1.46 0.34
C SER A 1 5.32 -2.42 1.44
N TYR A 2 6.66 -2.46 1.73
CA TYR A 2 7.24 -3.37 2.73
C TYR A 2 6.64 -3.20 4.14
N GLY A 3 6.33 -1.98 4.55
CA GLY A 3 5.63 -1.73 5.81
C GLY A 3 6.54 -1.58 7.04
N LYS A 4 7.82 -1.21 6.87
CA LYS A 4 8.66 -0.78 8.00
C LYS A 4 8.27 0.63 8.42
N GLY A 5 7.25 0.77 9.21
CA GLY A 5 6.74 2.06 9.68
C GLY A 5 7.29 2.46 11.05
N THR A 6 8.55 2.15 11.35
CA THR A 6 9.22 2.53 12.62
C THR A 6 10.40 3.46 12.37
N VAL A 7 10.65 4.36 13.32
CA VAL A 7 11.85 5.20 13.36
C VAL A 7 12.78 4.64 14.42
N GLN A 8 14.03 4.40 14.02
CA GLN A 8 15.05 3.80 14.86
C GLN A 8 16.29 4.67 14.89
N THR A 9 16.96 4.70 16.03
CA THR A 9 18.30 5.29 16.20
C THR A 9 19.28 4.20 16.60
N VAL A 10 20.44 4.22 15.99
CA VAL A 10 21.56 3.35 16.36
C VAL A 10 22.50 4.13 17.26
N ILE A 11 22.77 3.59 18.44
CA ILE A 11 23.67 4.17 19.43
C ILE A 11 24.88 3.25 19.56
N ARG A 12 26.06 3.78 19.31
CA ARG A 12 27.33 3.06 19.51
C ARG A 12 27.71 3.03 20.98
N LEU A 13 28.14 1.87 21.42
CA LEU A 13 28.60 1.63 22.79
C LEU A 13 30.13 1.70 22.88
N PRO A 14 30.69 1.94 24.09
CA PRO A 14 32.15 2.01 24.28
C PRO A 14 32.90 0.71 23.97
N ASN A 15 32.20 -0.43 23.96
CA ASN A 15 32.74 -1.78 23.64
C ASN A 15 32.61 -2.14 22.15
N GLU A 16 32.49 -1.15 21.26
CA GLU A 16 32.27 -1.33 19.81
C GLU A 16 30.92 -2.00 19.43
N GLY A 17 30.08 -2.27 20.40
CA GLY A 17 28.70 -2.75 20.17
C GLY A 17 27.76 -1.64 19.74
N GLU A 18 26.56 -2.03 19.29
CA GLU A 18 25.52 -1.10 18.90
C GLU A 18 24.18 -1.49 19.54
N ILE A 19 23.41 -0.47 19.96
CA ILE A 19 22.02 -0.64 20.38
C ILE A 19 21.12 0.05 19.35
N THR A 20 20.18 -0.70 18.78
CA THR A 20 19.13 -0.14 17.93
C THR A 20 17.88 0.09 18.78
N LEU A 21 17.52 1.37 18.96
CA LEU A 21 16.35 1.78 19.74
C LEU A 21 15.23 2.22 18.79
N THR A 22 14.08 1.56 18.89
CA THR A 22 12.85 2.00 18.21
C THR A 22 12.08 2.94 19.14
N TRP A 23 11.88 4.19 18.72
CA TRP A 23 11.26 5.22 19.56
C TRP A 23 10.02 5.88 18.96
N SER A 24 9.74 5.66 17.66
CA SER A 24 8.56 6.23 17.03
C SER A 24 7.99 5.31 15.95
N ARG A 25 6.73 5.56 15.59
CA ARG A 25 6.02 4.88 14.50
C ARG A 25 5.39 5.89 13.57
N LEU A 26 5.40 5.56 12.27
CA LEU A 26 4.76 6.38 11.25
C LEU A 26 3.26 6.12 11.26
N VAL A 27 2.50 7.20 11.40
CA VAL A 27 1.05 7.20 11.36
C VAL A 27 0.60 8.08 10.19
N ALA A 28 -0.27 7.57 9.34
CA ALA A 28 -0.84 8.35 8.24
C ALA A 28 -1.79 9.44 8.78
N PRO A 29 -2.03 10.54 8.06
CA PRO A 29 -3.00 11.58 8.46
C PRO A 29 -4.39 11.03 8.78
N SER A 30 -4.78 9.92 8.16
CA SER A 30 -6.01 9.19 8.45
C SER A 30 -5.96 8.40 9.76
N GLY A 31 -4.84 8.42 10.52
CA GLY A 31 -4.66 7.70 11.78
C GLY A 31 -4.32 6.21 11.62
N PHE A 32 -4.10 5.72 10.39
CA PHE A 32 -3.69 4.34 10.22
C PHE A 32 -2.17 4.18 10.42
N VAL A 33 -1.78 3.08 11.05
CA VAL A 33 -0.38 2.79 11.38
C VAL A 33 0.26 2.02 10.25
N LEU A 34 1.39 2.54 9.72
CA LEU A 34 2.08 1.92 8.59
C LEU A 34 2.86 0.67 8.98
N HIS A 35 3.30 0.59 10.26
CA HIS A 35 4.14 -0.53 10.71
C HIS A 35 3.41 -1.87 10.62
N GLY A 36 4.06 -2.84 9.99
CA GLY A 36 3.53 -4.18 9.75
C GLY A 36 2.49 -4.27 8.63
N LEU A 37 1.81 -3.17 8.30
CA LEU A 37 0.76 -3.13 7.29
C LEU A 37 1.27 -2.62 5.93
N GLY A 38 2.09 -1.57 5.94
CA GLY A 38 2.55 -0.90 4.72
C GLY A 38 1.50 0.03 4.13
N VAL A 39 1.76 0.50 2.93
CA VAL A 39 0.82 1.32 2.14
C VAL A 39 0.23 0.45 1.05
N MET A 40 -1.10 0.31 1.05
CA MET A 40 -1.82 -0.35 -0.03
C MET A 40 -2.02 0.64 -1.19
N PRO A 41 -1.63 0.28 -2.41
CA PRO A 41 -1.91 1.10 -3.58
C PRO A 41 -3.41 1.09 -3.91
N ASN A 42 -3.89 2.13 -4.59
CA ASN A 42 -5.28 2.18 -5.06
C ASN A 42 -5.56 1.14 -6.16
N ILE A 43 -4.53 0.74 -6.87
CA ILE A 43 -4.56 -0.32 -7.90
C ILE A 43 -3.43 -1.29 -7.59
N CYS A 44 -3.77 -2.53 -7.28
CA CYS A 44 -2.80 -3.57 -7.01
C CYS A 44 -2.30 -4.20 -8.31
N THR A 45 -0.98 -4.15 -8.53
CA THR A 45 -0.29 -4.72 -9.69
C THR A 45 0.42 -6.04 -9.39
N SER A 46 0.38 -6.50 -8.15
CA SER A 46 1.08 -7.73 -7.72
C SER A 46 0.65 -8.94 -8.54
N GLY A 47 1.62 -9.73 -9.00
CA GLY A 47 1.42 -10.91 -9.84
C GLY A 47 1.02 -10.58 -11.29
N LEU A 48 1.20 -9.35 -11.76
CA LEU A 48 0.94 -8.94 -13.13
C LEU A 48 2.24 -8.65 -13.87
N ILE A 49 2.23 -8.88 -15.19
CA ILE A 49 3.40 -8.77 -16.05
C ILE A 49 3.25 -7.56 -16.97
N ALA A 50 4.32 -6.77 -17.11
CA ALA A 50 4.39 -5.66 -18.05
C ALA A 50 4.35 -6.18 -19.52
N GLY A 51 3.88 -5.32 -20.43
CA GLY A 51 3.75 -5.65 -21.86
C GLY A 51 2.53 -6.50 -22.20
N ASP A 52 1.66 -6.81 -21.22
CA ASP A 52 0.42 -7.55 -21.45
C ASP A 52 -0.80 -6.66 -21.15
N GLU A 53 -1.53 -6.27 -22.20
CA GLU A 53 -2.73 -5.43 -22.09
C GLU A 53 -3.80 -6.06 -21.19
N LYS A 54 -3.88 -7.39 -21.13
CA LYS A 54 -4.78 -8.10 -20.22
C LYS A 54 -4.37 -7.92 -18.77
N SER A 55 -3.08 -7.75 -18.47
CA SER A 55 -2.58 -7.44 -17.13
C SER A 55 -3.00 -6.04 -16.69
N VAL A 56 -2.89 -5.04 -17.57
CA VAL A 56 -3.39 -3.68 -17.29
C VAL A 56 -4.90 -3.68 -17.03
N ALA A 57 -5.69 -4.33 -17.90
CA ALA A 57 -7.13 -4.45 -17.72
C ALA A 57 -7.49 -5.18 -16.41
N ARG A 58 -6.73 -6.19 -16.04
CA ARG A 58 -6.89 -6.96 -14.80
C ARG A 58 -6.59 -6.13 -13.55
N ALA A 59 -5.52 -5.31 -13.59
CA ALA A 59 -5.18 -4.38 -12.53
C ALA A 59 -6.32 -3.38 -12.27
N LEU A 60 -6.83 -2.76 -13.34
CA LEU A 60 -7.93 -1.80 -13.27
C LEU A 60 -9.24 -2.44 -12.78
N GLY A 61 -9.55 -3.66 -13.23
CA GLY A 61 -10.73 -4.42 -12.77
C GLY A 61 -10.62 -4.85 -11.29
N ARG A 62 -9.41 -5.15 -10.79
CA ARG A 62 -9.19 -5.42 -9.35
C ARG A 62 -9.51 -4.19 -8.50
N ALA A 63 -9.09 -2.99 -8.91
CA ALA A 63 -9.36 -1.76 -8.19
C ALA A 63 -10.86 -1.54 -7.91
N GLU A 64 -11.74 -2.05 -8.77
CA GLU A 64 -13.18 -1.99 -8.55
C GLU A 64 -13.67 -2.90 -7.42
N LYS A 65 -13.07 -4.06 -7.29
CA LYS A 65 -13.42 -5.06 -6.28
C LYS A 65 -12.75 -4.79 -4.92
N ASP A 66 -11.61 -4.13 -4.95
CA ASP A 66 -10.75 -3.95 -3.77
C ASP A 66 -11.07 -2.71 -2.92
N ALA A 67 -12.10 -1.94 -3.27
CA ALA A 67 -12.49 -0.74 -2.51
C ALA A 67 -12.78 -1.04 -1.03
N ALA A 68 -13.47 -2.15 -0.73
CA ALA A 68 -13.75 -2.58 0.64
C ALA A 68 -12.47 -2.98 1.39
N THR A 69 -11.55 -3.65 0.69
CA THR A 69 -10.24 -4.04 1.23
C THR A 69 -9.38 -2.82 1.53
N LEU A 70 -9.37 -1.83 0.64
CA LEU A 70 -8.67 -0.56 0.86
C LEU A 70 -9.25 0.19 2.06
N ALA A 71 -10.58 0.23 2.21
CA ALA A 71 -11.23 0.81 3.36
C ALA A 71 -10.91 0.07 4.67
N ALA A 72 -10.86 -1.26 4.64
CA ALA A 72 -10.47 -2.09 5.77
C ALA A 72 -9.00 -1.87 6.15
N TRP A 73 -8.11 -1.74 5.17
CA TRP A 73 -6.69 -1.41 5.36
C TRP A 73 -6.50 -0.08 6.07
N ARG A 74 -7.19 0.96 5.61
CA ARG A 74 -7.12 2.30 6.22
C ARG A 74 -7.68 2.38 7.63
N ARG A 75 -8.50 1.40 8.03
CA ARG A 75 -9.06 1.28 9.40
C ARG A 75 -8.31 0.27 10.27
N ALA A 76 -7.31 -0.42 9.74
CA ALA A 76 -6.55 -1.39 10.51
C ALA A 76 -5.70 -0.68 11.57
N GLY A 77 -5.89 -1.07 12.83
CA GLY A 77 -5.12 -0.61 13.97
C GLY A 77 -3.98 -1.58 14.30
N LEU A 78 -3.12 -1.21 15.25
CA LEU A 78 -1.97 -2.00 15.70
C LEU A 78 -2.34 -3.34 16.37
N ALA A 79 -3.58 -3.46 16.87
CA ALA A 79 -3.94 -4.54 17.79
C ALA A 79 -4.29 -5.87 17.11
N ASP A 80 -4.45 -5.90 15.78
CA ASP A 80 -4.89 -7.10 15.07
C ASP A 80 -3.89 -7.55 14.00
N GLU A 81 -2.88 -8.27 14.46
CA GLU A 81 -1.82 -8.78 13.59
C GLU A 81 -2.34 -9.78 12.54
N LYS A 82 -3.27 -10.65 12.90
CA LYS A 82 -3.87 -11.63 11.97
C LYS A 82 -4.65 -10.91 10.86
N ARG A 83 -5.40 -9.87 11.22
CA ARG A 83 -6.13 -9.05 10.26
C ARG A 83 -5.17 -8.29 9.33
N SER A 84 -4.12 -7.72 9.89
CA SER A 84 -3.09 -7.02 9.11
C SER A 84 -2.40 -7.94 8.12
N GLN A 85 -2.06 -9.16 8.53
CA GLN A 85 -1.47 -10.18 7.66
C GLN A 85 -2.41 -10.58 6.53
N LYS A 86 -3.70 -10.79 6.83
CA LYS A 86 -4.73 -11.08 5.81
C LYS A 86 -4.89 -9.93 4.82
N LEU A 87 -4.88 -8.68 5.31
CA LEU A 87 -4.93 -7.51 4.44
C LEU A 87 -3.69 -7.42 3.53
N ARG A 88 -2.49 -7.64 4.07
CA ARG A 88 -1.25 -7.66 3.27
C ARG A 88 -1.26 -8.70 2.16
N SER A 89 -1.82 -9.88 2.41
CA SER A 89 -1.90 -10.92 1.39
C SER A 89 -2.83 -10.57 0.21
N SER A 90 -3.69 -9.57 0.35
CA SER A 90 -4.54 -9.10 -0.75
C SER A 90 -3.78 -8.33 -1.83
N CYS A 91 -2.67 -7.68 -1.47
CA CYS A 91 -1.76 -7.02 -2.38
C CYS A 91 -0.31 -7.16 -1.83
N PRO A 92 0.32 -8.31 -2.02
CA PRO A 92 1.65 -8.56 -1.47
C PRO A 92 2.68 -7.63 -2.09
N ALA A 93 3.66 -7.22 -1.27
CA ALA A 93 4.81 -6.49 -1.77
C ALA A 93 5.72 -7.46 -2.52
N GLU A 94 6.01 -7.14 -3.76
CA GLU A 94 6.92 -7.90 -4.62
C GLU A 94 8.19 -7.09 -4.88
N ALA A 95 9.32 -7.78 -5.00
CA ALA A 95 10.53 -7.19 -5.55
C ALA A 95 10.26 -7.02 -7.06
N ASN A 96 10.11 -5.76 -7.48
CA ASN A 96 9.85 -5.46 -8.87
C ASN A 96 11.14 -4.93 -9.51
N GLU A 97 11.86 -5.82 -10.17
CA GLU A 97 13.07 -5.46 -10.92
C GLU A 97 12.72 -4.71 -12.22
N ASN A 98 11.46 -4.83 -12.69
CA ASN A 98 10.95 -4.21 -13.89
C ASN A 98 9.65 -3.45 -13.59
N ALA A 99 9.75 -2.18 -13.22
CA ALA A 99 8.61 -1.29 -12.90
C ALA A 99 7.71 -0.97 -14.12
N GLY A 100 7.57 -1.89 -15.08
CA GLY A 100 6.85 -1.68 -16.33
C GLY A 100 5.34 -1.60 -16.14
N ILE A 101 4.75 -2.54 -15.40
CA ILE A 101 3.28 -2.64 -15.27
C ILE A 101 2.68 -1.44 -14.52
N GLU A 102 3.36 -0.89 -13.52
CA GLU A 102 2.92 0.29 -12.79
C GLU A 102 2.90 1.51 -13.72
N THR A 103 3.92 1.64 -14.56
CA THR A 103 4.01 2.70 -15.57
C THR A 103 2.90 2.57 -16.61
N GLU A 104 2.64 1.36 -17.10
CA GLU A 104 1.55 1.10 -18.07
C GLU A 104 0.18 1.45 -17.49
N VAL A 105 -0.09 1.03 -16.25
CA VAL A 105 -1.33 1.37 -15.54
C VAL A 105 -1.45 2.88 -15.33
N ALA A 106 -0.36 3.55 -14.93
CA ALA A 106 -0.35 5.01 -14.76
C ALA A 106 -0.62 5.74 -16.08
N LEU A 107 0.05 5.33 -17.16
CA LEU A 107 -0.18 5.90 -18.50
C LEU A 107 -1.62 5.69 -18.97
N ARG A 108 -2.21 4.54 -18.72
CA ARG A 108 -3.60 4.25 -19.05
C ARG A 108 -4.56 5.17 -18.29
N LEU A 109 -4.33 5.39 -16.99
CA LEU A 109 -5.12 6.32 -16.19
C LEU A 109 -5.01 7.76 -16.68
N LEU A 110 -3.80 8.21 -17.05
CA LEU A 110 -3.57 9.56 -17.56
C LEU A 110 -4.22 9.81 -18.93
N ARG A 111 -4.30 8.78 -19.76
CA ARG A 111 -4.95 8.85 -21.07
C ARG A 111 -6.48 8.83 -21.00
N GLU A 112 -7.05 8.36 -19.89
CA GLU A 112 -8.50 8.24 -19.68
C GLU A 112 -8.96 9.03 -18.44
N PRO A 113 -9.21 10.33 -18.55
CA PRO A 113 -9.58 11.18 -17.41
C PRO A 113 -10.77 10.67 -16.60
N SER A 114 -11.77 10.09 -17.26
CA SER A 114 -12.94 9.51 -16.60
C SER A 114 -12.58 8.29 -15.71
N LEU A 115 -11.65 7.45 -16.17
CA LEU A 115 -11.14 6.32 -15.40
C LEU A 115 -10.32 6.79 -14.19
N PHE A 116 -9.47 7.78 -14.41
CA PHE A 116 -8.68 8.42 -13.34
C PHE A 116 -9.58 9.00 -12.25
N GLN A 117 -10.59 9.79 -12.64
CA GLN A 117 -11.54 10.39 -11.69
C GLN A 117 -12.33 9.32 -10.90
N ARG A 118 -12.80 8.26 -11.54
CA ARG A 118 -13.45 7.15 -10.85
C ARG A 118 -12.53 6.48 -9.83
N THR A 119 -11.27 6.30 -10.17
CA THR A 119 -10.27 5.70 -9.27
C THR A 119 -10.01 6.59 -8.06
N LEU A 120 -9.91 7.92 -8.26
CA LEU A 120 -9.77 8.89 -7.18
C LEU A 120 -11.01 8.96 -6.28
N ALA A 121 -12.20 9.02 -6.86
CA ALA A 121 -13.46 9.11 -6.11
C ALA A 121 -13.64 7.90 -5.17
N ARG A 122 -13.30 6.70 -5.60
CA ARG A 122 -13.30 5.50 -4.74
C ARG A 122 -12.32 5.61 -3.59
N SER A 123 -11.16 6.20 -3.87
CA SER A 123 -10.13 6.46 -2.87
C SER A 123 -10.61 7.47 -1.81
N ALA A 124 -11.33 8.52 -2.22
CA ALA A 124 -11.88 9.54 -1.35
C ALA A 124 -13.06 9.00 -0.52
N ALA A 125 -14.02 8.30 -1.11
CA ALA A 125 -15.16 7.71 -0.41
C ALA A 125 -14.75 6.77 0.73
N THR A 126 -13.62 6.07 0.58
CA THR A 126 -13.05 5.22 1.66
C THR A 126 -12.41 6.04 2.79
N ALA A 127 -12.10 7.31 2.56
CA ALA A 127 -11.56 8.22 3.58
C ALA A 127 -12.66 8.96 4.38
N GLU A 128 -13.79 9.27 3.74
CA GLU A 128 -14.91 10.00 4.37
C GLU A 128 -15.78 9.14 5.30
N ALA A 129 -15.82 7.83 5.12
CA ALA A 129 -16.54 6.91 6.02
C ALA A 129 -16.01 6.90 7.47
N ARG A 130 -15.25 7.93 7.86
CA ARG A 130 -14.56 8.10 9.14
C ARG A 130 -15.06 9.29 9.98
N ARG A 131 -16.07 10.05 9.49
CA ARG A 131 -16.68 11.15 10.26
C ARG A 131 -17.95 10.74 10.95
#